data_9768f9b887b573236e9174fe48ac366c
#
_entry.id   9768f9b887b573236e9174fe48ac366c
#
_cell.length_a   1.000
_cell.length_b   1.000
_cell.length_c   1.000
_cell.angle_alpha   90.00
_cell.angle_beta   90.00
_cell.angle_gamma   90.00
#
_symmetry.space_group_name_H-M   'P 1'
#
loop_
_entity.id
_entity.type
_entity.pdbx_description
1 polymer ?
#
loop_
_entity_poly.entity_id
_entity_poly.type
_entity_poly.pdbx_seq_one_letter_code
_entity_poly.pdbx_strand_id
1 'polypeptide(L)'
;MIVGSLGLLLFALQGQYMTRVLIVTDLPDAARMMYRSAHIYLMLACVANICAGYFAPYTALTNHLQRLIRLVILISPAMFIWSFFNESTIRDLDRPIATAALFLLFGSAVLLFLHDVYRRMRGTPTG
;
A
#
# COMPACT_ATOMS: atom_id res chain seq x y z
N MET A 1 -9.86 -7.92 1.75
CA MET A 1 -9.02 -9.01 2.33
C MET A 1 -8.27 -9.79 1.25
N ILE A 2 -8.92 -10.35 0.24
CA ILE A 2 -8.29 -11.20 -0.80
C ILE A 2 -7.08 -10.51 -1.45
N VAL A 3 -7.21 -9.26 -1.90
CA VAL A 3 -6.11 -8.51 -2.54
C VAL A 3 -4.91 -8.34 -1.60
N GLY A 4 -5.16 -8.03 -0.32
CA GLY A 4 -4.08 -7.91 0.67
C GLY A 4 -3.37 -9.25 0.91
N SER A 5 -4.11 -10.35 0.99
CA SER A 5 -3.53 -11.68 1.17
C SER A 5 -2.72 -12.14 -0.06
N LEU A 6 -3.24 -11.92 -1.27
CA LEU A 6 -2.48 -12.16 -2.51
C LEU A 6 -1.24 -11.27 -2.59
N GLY A 7 -1.36 -10.02 -2.16
CA GLY A 7 -0.23 -9.10 -2.09
C GLY A 7 0.87 -9.58 -1.13
N LEU A 8 0.53 -10.23 0.00
CA LEU A 8 1.53 -10.84 0.89
C LEU A 8 2.25 -12.02 0.25
N LEU A 9 1.58 -12.82 -0.59
CA LEU A 9 2.27 -13.85 -1.38
C LEU A 9 3.26 -13.21 -2.36
N LEU A 10 2.84 -12.15 -3.05
CA LEU A 10 3.72 -11.41 -3.96
C LEU A 10 4.88 -10.76 -3.20
N PHE A 11 4.66 -10.24 -2.00
CA PHE A 11 5.71 -9.75 -1.13
C PHE A 11 6.75 -10.84 -0.82
N ALA A 12 6.31 -12.05 -0.45
CA ALA A 12 7.22 -13.17 -0.19
C ALA A 12 8.00 -13.57 -1.45
N LEU A 13 7.34 -13.66 -2.61
CA LEU A 13 7.99 -13.95 -3.89
C LEU A 13 8.99 -12.86 -4.29
N GLN A 14 8.64 -11.60 -4.09
CA GLN A 14 9.54 -10.47 -4.33
C GLN A 14 10.78 -10.52 -3.44
N GLY A 15 10.65 -10.91 -2.16
CA GLY A 15 11.78 -11.13 -1.26
C GLY A 15 12.71 -12.24 -1.75
N GLN A 16 12.15 -13.35 -2.25
CA GLN A 16 12.94 -14.43 -2.87
C GLN A 16 13.65 -13.97 -4.14
N TYR A 17 12.96 -13.17 -4.97
CA TYR A 17 13.56 -12.56 -6.16
C TYR A 17 14.74 -11.65 -5.82
N MET A 18 14.60 -10.81 -4.78
CA MET A 18 15.66 -9.91 -4.31
C MET A 18 16.90 -10.66 -3.83
N THR A 19 16.73 -11.80 -3.19
CA THR A 19 17.85 -12.58 -2.63
C THR A 19 18.50 -13.51 -3.66
N ARG A 20 17.70 -14.13 -4.52
CA ARG A 20 18.18 -15.21 -5.42
C ARG A 20 18.53 -14.72 -6.83
N VAL A 21 17.85 -13.69 -7.33
CA VAL A 21 18.01 -13.21 -8.71
C VAL A 21 18.75 -11.90 -8.74
N LEU A 22 18.33 -10.91 -7.98
CA LEU A 22 18.98 -9.60 -7.93
C LEU A 22 20.26 -9.58 -7.10
N ILE A 23 20.43 -10.54 -6.18
CA ILE A 23 21.51 -10.58 -5.19
C ILE A 23 21.71 -9.18 -4.61
N VAL A 24 20.66 -8.68 -4.01
CA VAL A 24 20.52 -7.26 -3.60
C VAL A 24 21.67 -6.78 -2.69
N THR A 25 22.35 -7.72 -2.04
CA THR A 25 23.55 -7.46 -1.21
C THR A 25 24.74 -6.92 -2.00
N ASP A 26 24.83 -7.27 -3.29
CA ASP A 26 25.94 -6.92 -4.16
C ASP A 26 25.68 -5.61 -4.92
N LEU A 27 24.48 -5.05 -4.79
CA LEU A 27 24.11 -3.78 -5.40
C LEU A 27 24.71 -2.59 -4.64
N PRO A 28 24.96 -1.46 -5.35
CA PRO A 28 25.30 -0.19 -4.71
C PRO A 28 24.30 0.20 -3.65
N ASP A 29 24.74 0.91 -2.60
CA ASP A 29 23.93 1.26 -1.44
C ASP A 29 22.59 1.93 -1.81
N ALA A 30 22.62 2.87 -2.75
CA ALA A 30 21.41 3.57 -3.20
C ALA A 30 20.38 2.60 -3.80
N ALA A 31 20.78 1.75 -4.74
CA ALA A 31 19.90 0.75 -5.35
C ALA A 31 19.38 -0.25 -4.32
N ARG A 32 20.26 -0.72 -3.43
CA ARG A 32 19.89 -1.64 -2.34
C ARG A 32 18.81 -1.03 -1.42
N MET A 33 18.96 0.24 -1.06
CA MET A 33 17.95 0.95 -0.26
C MET A 33 16.62 1.09 -1.01
N MET A 34 16.66 1.39 -2.31
CA MET A 34 15.46 1.54 -3.14
C MET A 34 14.66 0.23 -3.23
N TYR A 35 15.32 -0.89 -3.49
CA TYR A 35 14.67 -2.22 -3.51
C TYR A 35 14.08 -2.60 -2.17
N ARG A 36 14.82 -2.41 -1.08
CA ARG A 36 14.35 -2.70 0.29
C ARG A 36 13.16 -1.84 0.69
N SER A 37 13.19 -0.54 0.41
CA SER A 37 12.06 0.34 0.72
C SER A 37 10.81 -0.01 -0.08
N ALA A 38 10.94 -0.30 -1.39
CA ALA A 38 9.80 -0.73 -2.21
C ALA A 38 9.17 -2.02 -1.68
N HIS A 39 10.00 -2.98 -1.24
CA HIS A 39 9.54 -4.21 -0.63
C HIS A 39 8.75 -3.96 0.67
N ILE A 40 9.26 -3.10 1.56
CA ILE A 40 8.58 -2.72 2.81
C ILE A 40 7.25 -2.01 2.52
N TYR A 41 7.22 -1.10 1.53
CA TYR A 41 5.99 -0.39 1.16
C TYR A 41 4.92 -1.32 0.60
N LEU A 42 5.31 -2.35 -0.16
CA LEU A 42 4.39 -3.38 -0.61
C LEU A 42 3.75 -4.11 0.59
N MET A 43 4.54 -4.51 1.58
CA MET A 43 4.03 -5.13 2.81
C MET A 43 3.02 -4.21 3.52
N LEU A 44 3.37 -2.93 3.69
CA LEU A 44 2.49 -1.94 4.32
C LEU A 44 1.16 -1.81 3.59
N ALA A 45 1.19 -1.73 2.25
CA ALA A 45 -0.02 -1.66 1.43
C ALA A 45 -0.88 -2.92 1.55
N CYS A 46 -0.26 -4.10 1.64
CA CYS A 46 -0.98 -5.37 1.84
C CYS A 46 -1.66 -5.42 3.20
N VAL A 47 -0.96 -5.04 4.26
CA VAL A 47 -1.53 -4.96 5.62
C VAL A 47 -2.68 -3.96 5.66
N ALA A 48 -2.52 -2.76 5.07
CA ALA A 48 -3.58 -1.77 4.98
C ALA A 48 -4.83 -2.30 4.27
N ASN A 49 -4.66 -3.08 3.18
CA ASN A 49 -5.75 -3.73 2.46
C ASN A 49 -6.47 -4.79 3.31
N ILE A 50 -5.73 -5.57 4.09
CA ILE A 50 -6.33 -6.57 5.01
C ILE A 50 -7.12 -5.85 6.10
N CYS A 51 -6.53 -4.84 6.74
CA CYS A 51 -7.19 -4.05 7.78
C CYS A 51 -8.44 -3.35 7.24
N ALA A 52 -8.34 -2.69 6.08
CA ALA A 52 -9.49 -2.05 5.45
C ALA A 52 -10.62 -3.05 5.12
N GLY A 53 -10.27 -4.27 4.72
CA GLY A 53 -11.26 -5.31 4.45
C GLY A 53 -11.86 -5.94 5.70
N TYR A 54 -11.16 -5.91 6.82
CA TYR A 54 -11.64 -6.45 8.09
C TYR A 54 -12.53 -5.47 8.85
N PHE A 55 -12.06 -4.21 8.98
CA PHE A 55 -12.73 -3.21 9.81
C PHE A 55 -13.85 -2.44 9.12
N ALA A 56 -13.95 -2.51 7.80
CA ALA A 56 -14.94 -1.74 7.06
C ALA A 56 -15.89 -2.66 6.29
N PRO A 57 -17.01 -3.09 6.89
CA PRO A 57 -18.00 -3.93 6.23
C PRO A 57 -18.55 -3.27 4.96
N TYR A 58 -18.77 -4.08 3.93
CA TYR A 58 -19.19 -3.63 2.59
C TYR A 58 -20.52 -2.87 2.58
N THR A 59 -21.36 -3.10 3.60
CA THR A 59 -22.70 -2.52 3.72
C THR A 59 -22.72 -1.02 4.03
N ALA A 60 -21.58 -0.44 4.46
CA ALA A 60 -21.49 0.97 4.85
C ALA A 60 -21.05 1.92 3.72
N LEU A 61 -21.00 1.45 2.47
CA LEU A 61 -20.51 2.24 1.32
C LEU A 61 -21.62 3.13 0.71
N THR A 62 -22.15 4.05 1.48
CA THR A 62 -23.18 4.99 0.99
C THR A 62 -22.59 6.19 0.23
N ASN A 63 -21.33 6.56 0.48
CA ASN A 63 -20.71 7.77 -0.07
C ASN A 63 -19.66 7.46 -1.15
N HIS A 64 -19.69 8.24 -2.24
CA HIS A 64 -18.70 8.16 -3.30
C HIS A 64 -17.26 8.31 -2.81
N LEU A 65 -17.03 9.18 -1.81
CA LEU A 65 -15.71 9.36 -1.19
C LEU A 65 -15.17 8.07 -0.58
N GLN A 66 -15.99 7.31 0.15
CA GLN A 66 -15.56 6.05 0.76
C GLN A 66 -15.22 5.00 -0.30
N ARG A 67 -15.96 4.96 -1.41
CA ARG A 67 -15.66 4.08 -2.55
C ARG A 67 -14.31 4.44 -3.17
N LEU A 68 -14.06 5.73 -3.37
CA LEU A 68 -12.79 6.22 -3.92
C LEU A 68 -11.61 5.86 -3.01
N ILE A 69 -11.71 6.13 -1.72
CA ILE A 69 -10.68 5.81 -0.73
C ILE A 69 -10.35 4.31 -0.75
N ARG A 70 -11.37 3.44 -0.78
CA ARG A 70 -11.15 1.99 -0.84
C ARG A 70 -10.50 1.55 -2.15
N LEU A 71 -10.89 2.16 -3.27
CA LEU A 71 -10.27 1.89 -4.57
C LEU A 71 -8.78 2.25 -4.53
N VAL A 72 -8.43 3.39 -3.95
CA VAL A 72 -7.03 3.82 -3.78
C VAL A 72 -6.23 2.80 -2.94
N ILE A 73 -6.78 2.38 -1.79
CA ILE A 73 -6.14 1.37 -0.94
C ILE A 73 -6.01 0.04 -1.71
N LEU A 74 -7.01 -0.34 -2.50
CA LEU A 74 -7.02 -1.58 -3.27
C LEU A 74 -5.94 -1.60 -4.36
N ILE A 75 -5.70 -0.47 -5.01
CA ILE A 75 -4.73 -0.34 -6.12
C ILE A 75 -3.29 -0.17 -5.59
N SER A 76 -3.10 0.31 -4.36
CA SER A 76 -1.78 0.64 -3.82
C SER A 76 -0.74 -0.50 -3.89
N PRO A 77 -1.04 -1.79 -3.64
CA PRO A 77 -0.06 -2.86 -3.81
C PRO A 77 0.46 -2.98 -5.26
N ALA A 78 -0.43 -2.81 -6.23
CA ALA A 78 -0.04 -2.87 -7.65
C ALA A 78 0.89 -1.71 -8.03
N MET A 79 0.64 -0.50 -7.50
CA MET A 79 1.52 0.65 -7.70
C MET A 79 2.92 0.41 -7.10
N PHE A 80 3.02 -0.20 -5.91
CA PHE A 80 4.32 -0.50 -5.31
C PHE A 80 5.07 -1.61 -6.04
N ILE A 81 4.37 -2.62 -6.58
CA ILE A 81 4.98 -3.65 -7.44
C ILE A 81 5.51 -2.99 -8.72
N TRP A 82 4.72 -2.12 -9.33
CA TRP A 82 5.15 -1.39 -10.53
C TRP A 82 6.38 -0.52 -10.26
N SER A 83 6.38 0.25 -9.17
CA SER A 83 7.52 1.06 -8.73
C SER A 83 8.78 0.21 -8.49
N PHE A 84 8.62 -0.99 -7.89
CA PHE A 84 9.73 -1.89 -7.64
C PHE A 84 10.49 -2.25 -8.92
N PHE A 85 9.79 -2.57 -10.00
CA PHE A 85 10.43 -2.97 -11.26
C PHE A 85 10.93 -1.79 -12.10
N ASN A 86 10.27 -0.63 -12.03
CA ASN A 86 10.57 0.50 -12.90
C ASN A 86 11.43 1.57 -12.25
N GLU A 87 11.24 1.86 -10.95
CA GLU A 87 11.93 2.97 -10.28
C GLU A 87 13.19 2.53 -9.54
N SER A 88 13.29 1.26 -9.11
CA SER A 88 14.43 0.79 -8.33
C SER A 88 15.71 0.62 -9.16
N THR A 89 15.62 0.67 -10.48
CA THR A 89 16.77 0.61 -11.42
C THR A 89 17.29 1.97 -11.83
N ILE A 90 16.55 3.05 -11.54
CA ILE A 90 16.93 4.42 -11.92
C ILE A 90 18.05 4.89 -10.99
N ARG A 91 19.10 5.51 -11.56
CA ARG A 91 20.25 6.01 -10.79
C ARG A 91 19.91 7.17 -9.87
N ASP A 92 18.92 7.96 -10.25
CA ASP A 92 18.43 9.06 -9.42
C ASP A 92 17.45 8.53 -8.36
N LEU A 93 17.54 9.07 -7.16
CA LEU A 93 16.66 8.69 -6.03
C LEU A 93 15.21 9.17 -6.19
N ASP A 94 14.88 9.71 -7.38
CA ASP A 94 13.52 10.17 -7.68
C ASP A 94 12.59 8.99 -7.95
N ARG A 95 11.52 8.90 -7.14
CA ARG A 95 10.56 7.79 -7.17
C ARG A 95 9.13 8.32 -7.18
N PRO A 96 8.69 8.95 -8.26
CA PRO A 96 7.39 9.61 -8.30
C PRO A 96 6.23 8.64 -8.08
N ILE A 97 6.29 7.40 -8.58
CA ILE A 97 5.21 6.41 -8.43
C ILE A 97 5.13 5.92 -6.99
N ALA A 98 6.25 5.55 -6.38
CA ALA A 98 6.29 5.12 -4.98
C ALA A 98 5.84 6.24 -4.05
N THR A 99 6.27 7.47 -4.29
CA THR A 99 5.91 8.66 -3.52
C THR A 99 4.40 8.93 -3.64
N ALA A 100 3.86 8.94 -4.85
CA ALA A 100 2.43 9.12 -5.07
C ALA A 100 1.61 8.00 -4.39
N ALA A 101 2.01 6.74 -4.54
CA ALA A 101 1.34 5.61 -3.90
C ALA A 101 1.35 5.73 -2.37
N LEU A 102 2.46 6.19 -1.79
CA LEU A 102 2.61 6.40 -0.36
C LEU A 102 1.66 7.50 0.15
N PHE A 103 1.65 8.67 -0.48
CA PHE A 103 0.75 9.76 -0.12
C PHE A 103 -0.72 9.37 -0.27
N LEU A 104 -1.08 8.67 -1.33
CA LEU A 104 -2.43 8.16 -1.54
C LEU A 104 -2.83 7.17 -0.46
N LEU A 105 -1.96 6.23 -0.10
CA LEU A 105 -2.23 5.24 0.94
C LEU A 105 -2.40 5.90 2.32
N PHE A 106 -1.46 6.74 2.75
CA PHE A 106 -1.54 7.42 4.05
C PHE A 106 -2.66 8.44 4.09
N GLY A 107 -2.83 9.24 3.05
CA GLY A 107 -3.95 10.20 2.95
C GLY A 107 -5.30 9.50 3.03
N SER A 108 -5.45 8.36 2.37
CA SER A 108 -6.66 7.52 2.47
C SER A 108 -6.90 7.00 3.88
N ALA A 109 -5.87 6.53 4.57
CA ALA A 109 -5.97 6.05 5.94
C ALA A 109 -6.38 7.17 6.91
N VAL A 110 -5.76 8.35 6.79
CA VAL A 110 -6.11 9.53 7.59
C VAL A 110 -7.56 9.97 7.35
N LEU A 111 -7.99 10.02 6.09
CA LEU A 111 -9.37 10.39 5.76
C LEU A 111 -10.39 9.40 6.33
N LEU A 112 -10.12 8.09 6.28
CA LEU A 112 -10.99 7.09 6.91
C LEU A 112 -11.05 7.28 8.42
N PHE A 113 -9.92 7.51 9.07
CA PHE A 113 -9.86 7.75 10.51
C PHE A 113 -10.66 9.00 10.91
N LEU A 114 -10.43 10.13 10.25
CA LEU A 114 -11.15 11.38 10.52
C LEU A 114 -12.66 11.22 10.30
N HIS A 115 -13.05 10.52 9.25
CA HIS A 115 -14.46 10.24 8.97
C HIS A 115 -15.10 9.39 10.09
N ASP A 116 -14.41 8.35 10.59
CA ASP A 116 -14.92 7.51 11.68
C ASP A 116 -15.05 8.30 12.98
N VAL A 117 -14.01 9.08 13.34
CA VAL A 117 -14.06 9.97 14.51
C VAL A 117 -15.22 10.96 14.42
N TYR A 118 -15.40 11.60 13.27
CA TYR A 118 -16.49 12.55 13.04
C TYR A 118 -17.88 11.90 13.20
N ARG A 119 -18.08 10.69 12.67
CA ARG A 119 -19.32 9.94 12.84
C ARG A 119 -19.61 9.61 14.29
N ARG A 120 -18.62 9.19 15.06
CA ARG A 120 -18.76 8.89 16.49
C ARG A 120 -19.13 10.12 17.30
N MET A 121 -18.54 11.28 17.00
CA MET A 121 -18.85 12.54 17.67
C MET A 121 -20.30 13.01 17.40
N ARG A 122 -20.85 12.70 16.23
CA ARG A 122 -22.24 13.06 15.88
C ARG A 122 -23.31 12.12 16.47
N GLY A 123 -22.92 11.09 17.21
CA GLY A 123 -23.87 10.20 17.88
C GLY A 123 -24.76 9.38 16.93
N THR A 124 -24.35 9.21 15.67
CA THR A 124 -25.08 8.31 14.76
C THR A 124 -24.83 6.87 15.19
N PRO A 125 -25.89 6.12 15.62
CA PRO A 125 -25.71 4.74 16.05
C PRO A 125 -25.12 3.93 14.89
N THR A 126 -24.03 3.21 15.20
CA THR A 126 -23.47 2.19 14.31
C THR A 126 -24.44 1.03 14.29
N GLY A 127 -25.40 1.02 13.37
CA GLY A 127 -26.21 -0.15 13.08
C GLY A 127 -25.43 -1.21 12.32
#